data_ebebd6bdeda7f1c015b217d4962f3cbf
#
_entry.id   ebebd6bdeda7f1c015b217d4962f3cbf
#
_cell.length_a   1.000
_cell.length_b   1.000
_cell.length_c   1.000
_cell.angle_alpha   90.00
_cell.angle_beta   90.00
_cell.angle_gamma   90.00
#
_symmetry.space_group_name_H-M   'P 1'
#
loop_
_entity.id
_entity.type
_entity.pdbx_description
1 polymer ?
#
loop_
_entity_poly.entity_id
_entity_poly.type
_entity_poly.pdbx_seq_one_letter_code
_entity_poly.pdbx_strand_id
1 'polypeptide(L)'
;MDAFNYRDGELFAEGVALSAIAERYGTPTYVYSRAHIEAQYRSYADALQGTEHLVCFAVKANSNLGVLNVLARLGAGFDIVSGGELERVLAAGGRADRVVFS
;
A
#
# COMPACT_ATOMS: atom_id res chain seq x y z
N MET A 1 -13.62 5.89 2.82
CA MET A 1 -12.78 6.18 4.00
C MET A 1 -11.93 7.40 3.74
N ASP A 2 -11.93 8.35 4.67
CA ASP A 2 -11.14 9.56 4.59
C ASP A 2 -9.98 9.51 5.60
N ALA A 3 -8.83 9.00 5.13
CA ALA A 3 -7.68 8.75 6.00
C ALA A 3 -6.91 10.03 6.34
N PHE A 4 -6.99 11.04 5.47
CA PHE A 4 -6.35 12.34 5.69
C PHE A 4 -7.45 13.37 5.91
N ASN A 5 -7.47 14.00 7.07
CA ASN A 5 -8.51 14.96 7.41
C ASN A 5 -8.00 16.05 8.34
N TYR A 6 -8.70 17.17 8.33
CA TYR A 6 -8.40 18.29 9.24
C TYR A 6 -9.18 18.13 10.54
N ARG A 7 -8.50 18.38 11.65
CA ARG A 7 -9.11 18.45 12.98
C ARG A 7 -8.56 19.71 13.65
N ASP A 8 -9.46 20.62 13.98
CA ASP A 8 -9.10 21.90 14.63
C ASP A 8 -8.01 22.64 13.85
N GLY A 9 -8.12 22.66 12.51
CA GLY A 9 -7.19 23.38 11.65
C GLY A 9 -5.87 22.67 11.37
N GLU A 10 -5.68 21.45 11.88
CA GLU A 10 -4.46 20.67 11.69
C GLU A 10 -4.76 19.41 10.88
N LEU A 11 -3.88 19.09 9.93
CA LEU A 11 -4.05 17.92 9.07
C LEU A 11 -3.51 16.66 9.73
N PHE A 12 -4.34 15.64 9.75
CA PHE A 12 -4.00 14.33 10.31
C PHE A 12 -3.98 13.27 9.22
N ALA A 13 -3.06 12.31 9.36
CA ALA A 13 -3.09 11.04 8.67
C ALA A 13 -3.58 10.00 9.68
N GLU A 14 -4.79 9.47 9.48
CA GLU A 14 -5.47 8.63 10.45
C GLU A 14 -5.57 9.36 11.79
N GLY A 15 -4.94 8.86 12.84
CA GLY A 15 -4.93 9.51 14.15
C GLY A 15 -3.65 10.27 14.47
N VAL A 16 -2.77 10.50 13.48
CA VAL A 16 -1.47 11.11 13.70
C VAL A 16 -1.38 12.47 12.99
N ALA A 17 -1.03 13.51 13.74
CA ALA A 17 -0.84 14.83 13.16
C ALA A 17 0.35 14.83 12.21
N LEU A 18 0.17 15.38 11.00
CA LEU A 18 1.28 15.48 10.03
C LEU A 18 2.41 16.35 10.56
N SER A 19 2.11 17.36 11.37
CA SER A 19 3.14 18.19 12.00
C SER A 19 4.06 17.36 12.90
N ALA A 20 3.50 16.38 13.62
CA ALA A 20 4.29 15.48 14.46
C ALA A 20 5.22 14.59 13.63
N ILE A 21 4.75 14.14 12.47
CA ILE A 21 5.57 13.35 11.55
C ILE A 21 6.71 14.19 11.00
N ALA A 22 6.41 15.42 10.57
CA ALA A 22 7.42 16.34 10.04
C ALA A 22 8.49 16.65 11.10
N GLU A 23 8.09 16.85 12.34
CA GLU A 23 9.00 17.14 13.42
C GLU A 23 9.94 15.97 13.71
N ARG A 24 9.40 14.75 13.70
CA ARG A 24 10.17 13.55 14.01
C ARG A 24 11.08 13.11 12.88
N TYR A 25 10.61 13.16 11.64
CA TYR A 25 11.32 12.58 10.49
C TYR A 25 11.90 13.63 9.55
N GLY A 26 11.53 14.91 9.71
CA GLY A 26 11.96 15.97 8.85
C GLY A 26 11.10 16.09 7.59
N THR A 27 11.45 17.05 6.77
CA THR A 27 10.79 17.31 5.48
C THR A 27 11.84 17.53 4.40
N PRO A 28 11.56 17.20 3.13
CA PRO A 28 10.32 16.59 2.65
C PRO A 28 10.19 15.11 3.09
N THR A 29 8.96 14.63 3.24
CA THR A 29 8.70 13.24 3.58
C THR A 29 7.39 12.79 2.96
N TYR A 30 7.32 11.52 2.58
CA TYR A 30 6.08 10.91 2.08
C TYR A 30 5.37 10.22 3.23
N VAL A 31 4.05 10.37 3.27
CA VAL A 31 3.21 9.77 4.29
C VAL A 31 2.13 8.93 3.62
N TYR A 32 2.04 7.67 3.99
CA TYR A 32 1.03 6.75 3.46
C TYR A 32 0.11 6.30 4.59
N SER A 33 -1.17 6.18 4.29
CA SER A 33 -2.13 5.63 5.25
C SER A 33 -2.30 4.14 4.99
N ARG A 34 -1.92 3.31 5.96
CA ARG A 34 -2.14 1.88 5.90
C ARG A 34 -3.62 1.55 5.80
N ALA A 35 -4.45 2.22 6.59
CA ALA A 35 -5.89 1.99 6.59
C ALA A 35 -6.51 2.27 5.23
N HIS A 36 -6.04 3.33 4.54
CA HIS A 36 -6.53 3.67 3.22
C HIS A 36 -6.10 2.62 2.18
N ILE A 37 -4.84 2.18 2.22
CA ILE A 37 -4.34 1.13 1.33
C ILE A 37 -5.18 -0.14 1.52
N GLU A 38 -5.42 -0.55 2.76
CA GLU A 38 -6.21 -1.74 3.06
C GLU A 38 -7.64 -1.60 2.56
N ALA A 39 -8.27 -0.44 2.78
CA ALA A 39 -9.63 -0.19 2.33
C ALA A 39 -9.76 -0.25 0.80
N GLN A 40 -8.78 0.31 0.08
CA GLN A 40 -8.77 0.27 -1.38
C GLN A 40 -8.62 -1.16 -1.91
N TYR A 41 -7.72 -1.94 -1.34
CA TYR A 41 -7.57 -3.34 -1.73
C TYR A 41 -8.89 -4.10 -1.49
N ARG A 42 -9.47 -3.94 -0.30
CA ARG A 42 -10.71 -4.65 0.05
C ARG A 42 -11.88 -4.26 -0.83
N SER A 43 -11.92 -3.01 -1.30
CA SER A 43 -13.01 -2.59 -2.17
C SER A 43 -13.03 -3.39 -3.48
N TYR A 44 -11.85 -3.70 -4.04
CA TYR A 44 -11.75 -4.55 -5.21
C TYR A 44 -12.01 -6.01 -4.89
N ALA A 45 -11.40 -6.53 -3.83
CA ALA A 45 -11.53 -7.92 -3.45
C ALA A 45 -12.98 -8.27 -3.10
N ASP A 46 -13.67 -7.40 -2.37
CA ASP A 46 -15.06 -7.61 -1.98
C ASP A 46 -15.99 -7.54 -3.18
N ALA A 47 -15.72 -6.62 -4.12
CA ALA A 47 -16.51 -6.51 -5.34
C ALA A 47 -16.40 -7.75 -6.23
N LEU A 48 -15.27 -8.46 -6.16
CA LEU A 48 -15.01 -9.66 -6.95
C LEU A 48 -15.33 -10.95 -6.19
N GLN A 49 -15.85 -10.82 -4.98
CA GLN A 49 -16.20 -11.99 -4.15
C GLN A 49 -17.18 -12.89 -4.88
N GLY A 50 -16.96 -14.21 -4.82
CA GLY A 50 -17.76 -15.19 -5.53
C GLY A 50 -17.23 -15.54 -6.91
N THR A 51 -16.21 -14.82 -7.38
CA THR A 51 -15.51 -15.17 -8.62
C THR A 51 -14.07 -15.55 -8.31
N GLU A 52 -13.48 -16.38 -9.14
CA GLU A 52 -12.06 -16.66 -9.05
C GLU A 52 -11.29 -15.42 -9.54
N HIS A 53 -10.47 -14.84 -8.67
CA HIS A 53 -9.79 -13.58 -8.98
C HIS A 53 -8.48 -13.44 -8.23
N LEU A 54 -7.64 -12.54 -8.73
CA LEU A 54 -6.43 -12.10 -8.04
C LEU A 54 -6.23 -10.62 -8.32
N VAL A 55 -6.26 -9.81 -7.27
CA VAL A 55 -5.99 -8.38 -7.38
C VAL A 55 -4.48 -8.19 -7.29
N CYS A 56 -3.88 -7.67 -8.36
CA CYS A 56 -2.44 -7.46 -8.45
C CYS A 56 -2.11 -5.97 -8.40
N PHE A 57 -1.25 -5.60 -7.46
CA PHE A 57 -0.77 -4.23 -7.36
C PHE A 57 0.39 -3.99 -8.33
N ALA A 58 0.31 -2.92 -9.11
CA ALA A 58 1.37 -2.53 -10.02
C ALA A 58 2.52 -1.89 -9.23
N VAL A 59 3.62 -2.60 -9.08
CA VAL A 59 4.75 -2.20 -8.23
C VAL A 59 5.39 -0.90 -8.70
N LYS A 60 5.34 -0.63 -10.01
CA LYS A 60 5.88 0.63 -10.56
C LYS A 60 5.22 1.88 -9.97
N ALA A 61 3.99 1.76 -9.47
CA ALA A 61 3.29 2.89 -8.85
C ALA A 61 3.94 3.29 -7.52
N ASN A 62 4.39 2.30 -6.75
CA ASN A 62 5.06 2.54 -5.48
C ASN A 62 5.76 1.26 -5.02
N SER A 63 7.08 1.26 -5.04
CA SER A 63 7.88 0.09 -4.67
C SER A 63 8.39 0.14 -3.22
N ASN A 64 7.84 1.01 -2.38
CA ASN A 64 8.19 1.09 -0.97
C ASN A 64 7.89 -0.25 -0.30
N LEU A 65 8.88 -0.81 0.40
CA LEU A 65 8.74 -2.14 1.01
C LEU A 65 7.61 -2.20 2.02
N GLY A 66 7.38 -1.13 2.78
CA GLY A 66 6.27 -1.07 3.74
C GLY A 66 4.91 -1.13 3.06
N VAL A 67 4.75 -0.42 1.94
CA VAL A 67 3.51 -0.46 1.15
C VAL A 67 3.29 -1.86 0.58
N LEU A 68 4.33 -2.45 -0.01
CA LEU A 68 4.25 -3.81 -0.56
C LEU A 68 3.93 -4.83 0.54
N ASN A 69 4.50 -4.66 1.73
CA ASN A 69 4.24 -5.56 2.86
C ASN A 69 2.78 -5.50 3.31
N VAL A 70 2.19 -4.31 3.38
CA VAL A 70 0.77 -4.17 3.73
C VAL A 70 -0.09 -4.98 2.74
N LEU A 71 0.18 -4.83 1.44
CA LEU A 71 -0.57 -5.53 0.40
C LEU A 71 -0.31 -7.04 0.42
N ALA A 72 0.93 -7.45 0.65
CA ALA A 72 1.29 -8.87 0.75
C ALA A 72 0.53 -9.55 1.91
N ARG A 73 0.43 -8.87 3.05
CA ARG A 73 -0.31 -9.40 4.22
C ARG A 73 -1.80 -9.58 3.94
N LEU A 74 -2.35 -8.81 3.03
CA LEU A 74 -3.76 -8.93 2.62
C LEU A 74 -3.96 -10.04 1.58
N GLY A 75 -2.89 -10.61 1.05
CA GLY A 75 -2.96 -11.65 0.04
C GLY A 75 -2.98 -11.13 -1.39
N ALA A 76 -2.63 -9.87 -1.62
CA ALA A 76 -2.55 -9.30 -2.95
C ALA A 76 -1.50 -10.00 -3.81
N GLY A 77 -1.73 -10.03 -5.12
CA GLY A 77 -0.69 -10.32 -6.10
C GLY A 77 0.05 -9.05 -6.47
N PHE A 78 1.07 -9.19 -7.30
CA PHE A 78 1.89 -8.06 -7.72
C PHE A 78 2.20 -8.14 -9.20
N ASP A 79 2.02 -7.02 -9.88
CA ASP A 79 2.37 -6.86 -11.29
C ASP A 79 3.74 -6.17 -11.34
N ILE A 80 4.72 -6.85 -11.91
CA ILE A 80 6.10 -6.38 -11.97
C ILE A 80 6.55 -6.20 -13.41
N VAL A 81 7.56 -5.37 -13.60
CA VAL A 81 8.16 -5.13 -14.93
C VAL A 81 9.69 -5.30 -14.93
N SER A 82 10.27 -5.76 -13.81
CA SER A 82 11.72 -5.97 -13.72
C SER A 82 12.07 -6.98 -12.63
N GLY A 83 13.29 -7.53 -12.72
CA GLY A 83 13.83 -8.40 -11.68
C GLY A 83 13.99 -7.66 -10.33
N GLY A 84 14.35 -6.38 -10.38
CA GLY A 84 14.47 -5.58 -9.16
C GLY A 84 13.14 -5.44 -8.43
N GLU A 85 12.05 -5.26 -9.18
CA GLU A 85 10.72 -5.24 -8.58
C GLU A 85 10.35 -6.57 -7.96
N LEU A 86 10.70 -7.68 -8.63
CA LEU A 86 10.47 -9.01 -8.06
C LEU A 86 11.21 -9.17 -6.72
N GLU A 87 12.47 -8.75 -6.66
CA GLU A 87 13.24 -8.82 -5.41
C GLU A 87 12.58 -8.03 -4.30
N ARG A 88 12.06 -6.85 -4.60
CA ARG A 88 11.37 -6.02 -3.61
C ARG A 88 10.09 -6.68 -3.12
N VAL A 89 9.31 -7.27 -4.03
CA VAL A 89 8.10 -8.00 -3.67
C VAL A 89 8.42 -9.14 -2.72
N LEU A 90 9.41 -9.95 -3.03
CA LEU A 90 9.79 -11.08 -2.19
C LEU A 90 10.32 -10.62 -0.84
N ALA A 91 11.15 -9.57 -0.82
CA ALA A 91 11.67 -8.98 0.42
C ALA A 91 10.54 -8.44 1.31
N ALA A 92 9.46 -7.94 0.72
CA ALA A 92 8.30 -7.42 1.43
C ALA A 92 7.34 -8.52 1.92
N GLY A 93 7.60 -9.78 1.59
CA GLY A 93 6.76 -10.90 1.98
C GLY A 93 5.72 -11.32 0.96
N GLY A 94 5.80 -10.78 -0.26
CA GLY A 94 4.93 -11.21 -1.36
C GLY A 94 5.24 -12.63 -1.79
N ARG A 95 4.22 -13.30 -2.36
CA ARG A 95 4.35 -14.68 -2.81
C ARG A 95 4.73 -14.73 -4.29
N ALA A 96 5.74 -15.54 -4.61
CA ALA A 96 6.18 -15.69 -5.99
C ALA A 96 5.07 -16.24 -6.90
N ASP A 97 4.19 -17.09 -6.37
CA ASP A 97 3.09 -17.68 -7.13
C ASP A 97 1.92 -16.71 -7.38
N ARG A 98 2.03 -15.48 -6.90
CA ARG A 98 1.05 -14.40 -7.10
C ARG A 98 1.66 -13.20 -7.81
N VAL A 99 2.70 -13.43 -8.58
CA VAL A 99 3.38 -12.39 -9.34
C VAL A 99 3.04 -12.55 -10.83
N VAL A 100 2.69 -11.43 -11.45
CA VAL A 100 2.46 -11.34 -12.89
C VAL A 100 3.55 -10.44 -13.48
N PHE A 101 4.15 -10.88 -14.55
CA PHE A 101 5.14 -10.09 -15.28
C PHE A 101 4.48 -9.51 -16.53
N SER A 102 4.48 -8.19 -16.65
CA SER A 102 3.85 -7.53 -17.80
C SER A 102 4.79 -6.67 -18.63
#